data_3b0b5f2ab7a515210d00a52f43c4dfce
#
_entry.id   3b0b5f2ab7a515210d00a52f43c4dfce
#
_cell.length_a   1.000
_cell.length_b   1.000
_cell.length_c   1.000
_cell.angle_alpha   90.00
_cell.angle_beta   90.00
_cell.angle_gamma   90.00
#
_symmetry.space_group_name_H-M   'P 1'
#
loop_
_entity.id
_entity.type
_entity.pdbx_description
1 polymer ?
#
loop_
_entity_poly.entity_id
_entity_poly.type
_entity_poly.pdbx_seq_one_letter_code
_entity_poly.pdbx_strand_id
1 'polypeptide(L)'
;MLPELTSMSKRRPNAEFNSPEDVRRICNAASTRLSEKAMETALAAVVIEKFLRRIPDNSLGLSSRVRAHLVVRSLRIASRMLGDASGQAAGTYFALVKYFAKQMDEGE
;
A
#
# COMPACT_ATOMS: atom_id res chain seq x y z
N MET A 1 -10.52 23.37 10.09
CA MET A 1 -9.66 22.59 10.96
C MET A 1 -10.34 21.29 11.38
N LEU A 2 -9.57 20.29 11.60
CA LEU A 2 -10.09 18.98 12.01
C LEU A 2 -9.76 18.75 13.47
N PRO A 3 -10.64 19.15 14.38
CA PRO A 3 -10.34 19.06 15.82
C PRO A 3 -9.95 17.67 16.26
N GLU A 4 -10.59 16.67 15.69
CA GLU A 4 -10.28 15.30 16.06
C GLU A 4 -8.86 14.92 15.67
N LEU A 5 -8.46 15.26 14.45
CA LEU A 5 -7.11 14.99 14.01
C LEU A 5 -6.10 15.75 14.85
N THR A 6 -6.39 17.02 15.10
CA THR A 6 -5.51 17.83 15.93
C THR A 6 -5.39 17.26 17.32
N SER A 7 -6.51 16.83 17.87
CA SER A 7 -6.54 16.24 19.19
C SER A 7 -5.72 14.95 19.24
N MET A 8 -5.86 14.13 18.24
CA MET A 8 -5.10 12.89 18.16
C MET A 8 -3.61 13.16 18.07
N SER A 9 -3.23 14.14 17.26
CA SER A 9 -1.82 14.53 17.16
C SER A 9 -1.26 14.96 18.49
N LYS A 10 -2.01 15.76 19.22
CA LYS A 10 -1.56 16.26 20.50
C LYS A 10 -1.43 15.16 21.53
N ARG A 11 -2.33 14.20 21.49
CA ARG A 11 -2.33 13.15 22.50
C ARG A 11 -1.35 12.03 22.19
N ARG A 12 -1.11 11.78 20.92
CA ARG A 12 -0.42 10.57 20.54
C ARG A 12 1.01 10.69 20.06
N PRO A 13 1.47 11.84 19.57
CA PRO A 13 2.78 11.82 18.94
C PRO A 13 3.87 11.26 19.84
N ASN A 14 3.89 11.63 21.11
CA ASN A 14 4.90 11.10 22.00
C ASN A 14 4.66 9.65 22.37
N ALA A 15 3.37 9.29 22.55
CA ALA A 15 3.06 7.93 22.91
C ALA A 15 3.38 6.97 21.78
N GLU A 16 3.20 7.40 20.53
CA GLU A 16 3.41 6.53 19.38
C GLU A 16 4.88 6.44 18.98
N PHE A 17 5.68 7.46 19.30
CA PHE A 17 7.06 7.51 18.84
C PHE A 17 8.04 7.61 19.98
N ASN A 18 7.72 6.98 21.11
CA ASN A 18 8.60 6.98 22.26
C ASN A 18 9.86 6.18 22.04
N SER A 19 9.82 5.19 21.17
CA SER A 19 10.95 4.29 21.03
C SER A 19 11.07 3.83 19.58
N PRO A 20 12.26 3.32 19.21
CA PRO A 20 12.43 2.72 17.90
C PRO A 20 11.45 1.59 17.62
N GLU A 21 11.05 0.87 18.66
CA GLU A 21 10.11 -0.22 18.52
C GLU A 21 8.74 0.28 18.07
N ASP A 22 8.34 1.46 18.56
CA ASP A 22 7.09 2.05 18.13
C ASP A 22 7.12 2.39 16.65
N VAL A 23 8.24 2.92 16.16
CA VAL A 23 8.40 3.21 14.75
C VAL A 23 8.32 1.93 13.93
N ARG A 24 9.00 0.88 14.38
CA ARG A 24 8.97 -0.39 13.68
C ARG A 24 7.55 -0.93 13.59
N ARG A 25 6.80 -0.87 14.69
CA ARG A 25 5.42 -1.35 14.72
C ARG A 25 4.54 -0.59 13.75
N ILE A 26 4.69 0.72 13.70
CA ILE A 26 3.90 1.55 12.80
C ILE A 26 4.24 1.26 11.34
N CYS A 27 5.52 1.13 11.02
CA CYS A 27 5.95 0.81 9.67
C CYS A 27 5.46 -0.56 9.23
N ASN A 28 5.51 -1.53 10.12
CA ASN A 28 5.05 -2.88 9.79
C ASN A 28 3.54 -2.90 9.58
N ALA A 29 2.79 -2.15 10.39
CA ALA A 29 1.34 -2.07 10.23
C ALA A 29 0.98 -1.43 8.89
N ALA A 30 1.68 -0.37 8.51
CA ALA A 30 1.44 0.28 7.24
C ALA A 30 1.78 -0.65 6.08
N SER A 31 2.90 -1.35 6.18
CA SER A 31 3.33 -2.30 5.15
C SER A 31 2.28 -3.40 4.96
N THR A 32 1.78 -3.95 6.06
CA THR A 32 0.78 -5.01 6.01
C THR A 32 -0.50 -4.54 5.33
N ARG A 33 -0.97 -3.34 5.68
CA ARG A 33 -2.20 -2.80 5.07
C ARG A 33 -2.04 -2.58 3.57
N LEU A 34 -0.90 -2.05 3.16
CA LEU A 34 -0.65 -1.82 1.74
C LEU A 34 -0.55 -3.14 0.99
N SER A 35 0.07 -4.14 1.59
CA SER A 35 0.18 -5.45 0.99
C SER A 35 -1.19 -6.11 0.81
N GLU A 36 -2.06 -5.98 1.82
CA GLU A 36 -3.42 -6.51 1.73
C GLU A 36 -4.20 -5.82 0.63
N LYS A 37 -4.07 -4.50 0.51
CA LYS A 37 -4.75 -3.77 -0.55
C LYS A 37 -4.21 -4.13 -1.92
N ALA A 38 -2.93 -4.42 -2.02
CA ALA A 38 -2.35 -4.88 -3.28
C ALA A 38 -2.97 -6.19 -3.71
N MET A 39 -3.14 -7.13 -2.77
CA MET A 39 -3.76 -8.42 -3.07
C MET A 39 -5.22 -8.27 -3.44
N GLU A 40 -5.97 -7.46 -2.70
CA GLU A 40 -7.37 -7.22 -3.01
C GLU A 40 -7.53 -6.63 -4.41
N THR A 41 -6.66 -5.68 -4.76
CA THR A 41 -6.72 -5.05 -6.07
C THR A 41 -6.37 -6.04 -7.16
N ALA A 42 -5.38 -6.90 -6.94
CA ALA A 42 -5.01 -7.92 -7.91
C ALA A 42 -6.15 -8.91 -8.13
N LEU A 43 -6.81 -9.32 -7.04
CA LEU A 43 -7.94 -10.23 -7.16
C LEU A 43 -9.11 -9.59 -7.89
N ALA A 44 -9.37 -8.32 -7.63
CA ALA A 44 -10.42 -7.59 -8.33
C ALA A 44 -10.14 -7.58 -9.83
N ALA A 45 -8.88 -7.37 -10.22
CA ALA A 45 -8.52 -7.37 -11.63
C ALA A 45 -8.79 -8.73 -12.27
N VAL A 46 -8.46 -9.82 -11.55
CA VAL A 46 -8.71 -11.16 -12.07
C VAL A 46 -10.19 -11.42 -12.28
N VAL A 47 -11.01 -11.05 -11.29
CA VAL A 47 -12.46 -11.26 -11.37
C VAL A 47 -13.06 -10.46 -12.52
N ILE A 48 -12.68 -9.19 -12.62
CA ILE A 48 -13.19 -8.33 -13.68
C ILE A 48 -12.76 -8.84 -15.05
N GLU A 49 -11.52 -9.27 -15.17
CA GLU A 49 -11.02 -9.77 -16.45
C GLU A 49 -11.78 -11.02 -16.89
N LYS A 50 -12.06 -11.94 -15.96
CA LYS A 50 -12.81 -13.13 -16.28
C LYS A 50 -14.22 -12.80 -16.76
N PHE A 51 -14.85 -11.82 -16.10
CA PHE A 51 -16.17 -11.38 -16.50
C PHE A 51 -16.14 -10.78 -17.91
N LEU A 52 -15.17 -9.91 -18.17
CA LEU A 52 -15.08 -9.23 -19.46
C LEU A 52 -14.77 -10.18 -20.62
N ARG A 53 -14.05 -11.25 -20.33
CA ARG A 53 -13.75 -12.24 -21.39
C ARG A 53 -14.96 -12.97 -21.88
N ARG A 54 -16.05 -12.96 -21.12
CA ARG A 54 -17.30 -13.60 -21.53
C ARG A 54 -18.12 -12.74 -22.46
N ILE A 55 -17.77 -11.47 -22.58
CA ILE A 55 -18.49 -10.56 -23.47
C ILE A 55 -18.05 -10.82 -24.90
N PRO A 56 -18.98 -10.96 -25.86
CA PRO A 56 -18.61 -11.24 -27.25
C PRO A 56 -17.71 -10.18 -27.83
N ASP A 57 -16.95 -10.57 -28.86
CA ASP A 57 -16.06 -9.66 -29.55
C ASP A 57 -16.84 -8.48 -30.12
N ASN A 58 -16.20 -7.33 -30.14
CA ASN A 58 -16.87 -6.11 -30.55
C ASN A 58 -16.65 -5.84 -32.06
N SER A 59 -17.34 -4.80 -32.55
CA SER A 59 -17.29 -4.44 -33.94
C SER A 59 -15.94 -3.83 -34.36
N LEU A 60 -15.10 -3.50 -33.40
CA LEU A 60 -13.77 -2.94 -33.70
C LEU A 60 -12.75 -4.02 -34.01
N GLY A 61 -13.15 -5.30 -33.94
CA GLY A 61 -12.24 -6.38 -34.27
C GLY A 61 -11.34 -6.81 -33.13
N LEU A 62 -11.48 -6.25 -31.97
CA LEU A 62 -10.70 -6.63 -30.79
C LEU A 62 -11.35 -7.83 -30.12
N SER A 63 -10.53 -8.83 -29.79
CA SER A 63 -11.05 -9.99 -29.07
C SER A 63 -11.45 -9.61 -27.66
N SER A 64 -12.34 -10.40 -27.06
CA SER A 64 -12.74 -10.20 -25.67
C SER A 64 -11.55 -10.21 -24.76
N ARG A 65 -10.59 -11.09 -25.05
CA ARG A 65 -9.39 -11.19 -24.22
C ARG A 65 -8.57 -9.90 -24.23
N VAL A 66 -8.37 -9.32 -25.42
CA VAL A 66 -7.59 -8.08 -25.54
C VAL A 66 -8.30 -6.94 -24.85
N ARG A 67 -9.62 -6.82 -25.06
CA ARG A 67 -10.39 -5.77 -24.41
C ARG A 67 -10.33 -5.89 -22.89
N ALA A 68 -10.49 -7.12 -22.39
CA ALA A 68 -10.45 -7.34 -20.95
C ALA A 68 -9.09 -6.94 -20.38
N HIS A 69 -8.01 -7.31 -21.08
CA HIS A 69 -6.67 -6.94 -20.64
C HIS A 69 -6.49 -5.43 -20.56
N LEU A 70 -6.97 -4.72 -21.58
CA LEU A 70 -6.82 -3.27 -21.59
C LEU A 70 -7.62 -2.59 -20.47
N VAL A 71 -8.82 -3.09 -20.20
CA VAL A 71 -9.66 -2.50 -19.17
C VAL A 71 -9.03 -2.68 -17.78
N VAL A 72 -8.48 -3.86 -17.49
CA VAL A 72 -7.96 -4.09 -16.15
C VAL A 72 -6.50 -3.68 -15.98
N ARG A 73 -5.90 -3.14 -17.03
CA ARG A 73 -4.49 -2.75 -16.97
C ARG A 73 -4.21 -1.78 -15.83
N SER A 74 -5.08 -0.79 -15.66
CA SER A 74 -4.91 0.21 -14.59
C SER A 74 -4.96 -0.43 -13.22
N LEU A 75 -5.84 -1.42 -13.03
CA LEU A 75 -5.91 -2.11 -11.74
C LEU A 75 -4.65 -2.91 -11.47
N ARG A 76 -4.08 -3.52 -12.50
CA ARG A 76 -2.85 -4.28 -12.33
C ARG A 76 -1.69 -3.36 -11.98
N ILE A 77 -1.65 -2.19 -12.60
CA ILE A 77 -0.63 -1.19 -12.28
C ILE A 77 -0.82 -0.71 -10.85
N ALA A 78 -2.07 -0.43 -10.43
CA ALA A 78 -2.35 0.00 -9.08
C ALA A 78 -1.93 -1.05 -8.05
N SER A 79 -2.21 -2.32 -8.33
CA SER A 79 -1.80 -3.40 -7.43
C SER A 79 -0.29 -3.43 -7.26
N ARG A 80 0.43 -3.26 -8.35
CA ARG A 80 1.89 -3.24 -8.30
C ARG A 80 2.42 -2.07 -7.51
N MET A 81 1.81 -0.89 -7.71
CA MET A 81 2.21 0.30 -6.97
C MET A 81 1.96 0.15 -5.48
N LEU A 82 0.85 -0.49 -5.11
CA LEU A 82 0.57 -0.76 -3.70
C LEU A 82 1.59 -1.72 -3.11
N GLY A 83 1.99 -2.73 -3.88
CA GLY A 83 3.03 -3.65 -3.43
C GLY A 83 4.36 -2.95 -3.24
N ASP A 84 4.73 -2.05 -4.16
CA ASP A 84 5.95 -1.28 -4.04
C ASP A 84 5.87 -0.35 -2.82
N ALA A 85 4.72 0.27 -2.60
CA ALA A 85 4.53 1.13 -1.44
C ALA A 85 4.67 0.34 -0.14
N SER A 86 4.18 -0.90 -0.12
CA SER A 86 4.33 -1.76 1.04
C SER A 86 5.82 -1.98 1.35
N GLY A 87 6.61 -2.24 0.31
CA GLY A 87 8.05 -2.39 0.49
C GLY A 87 8.72 -1.14 1.01
N GLN A 88 8.30 0.01 0.50
CA GLN A 88 8.84 1.29 0.97
C GLN A 88 8.49 1.52 2.44
N ALA A 89 7.27 1.22 2.84
CA ALA A 89 6.86 1.38 4.23
C ALA A 89 7.68 0.48 5.14
N ALA A 90 7.88 -0.76 4.74
CA ALA A 90 8.68 -1.68 5.52
C ALA A 90 10.11 -1.21 5.64
N GLY A 91 10.65 -0.60 4.56
CA GLY A 91 12.02 -0.13 4.54
C GLY A 91 12.27 1.11 5.37
N THR A 92 11.21 1.82 5.76
CA THR A 92 11.37 3.06 6.53
C THR A 92 12.08 2.82 7.86
N TYR A 93 11.74 1.74 8.55
CA TYR A 93 12.37 1.43 9.81
C TYR A 93 13.87 1.18 9.63
N PHE A 94 14.24 0.45 8.58
CA PHE A 94 15.64 0.17 8.32
C PHE A 94 16.42 1.44 7.99
N ALA A 95 15.80 2.37 7.28
CA ALA A 95 16.40 3.66 7.00
C ALA A 95 16.60 4.44 8.30
N LEU A 96 15.62 4.40 9.18
CA LEU A 96 15.72 5.06 10.47
C LEU A 96 16.91 4.53 11.25
N VAL A 97 17.04 3.21 11.33
CA VAL A 97 18.15 2.59 12.05
C VAL A 97 19.48 2.98 11.41
N LYS A 98 19.53 2.94 10.08
CA LYS A 98 20.77 3.23 9.37
C LYS A 98 21.28 4.64 9.62
N TYR A 99 20.38 5.62 9.60
CA TYR A 99 20.79 7.02 9.64
C TYR A 99 20.76 7.63 11.03
N PHE A 100 20.08 7.00 11.98
CA PHE A 100 19.89 7.57 13.30
C PHE A 100 20.17 6.59 14.43
N ALA A 101 20.88 5.50 14.14
CA ALA A 101 21.13 4.47 15.16
C ALA A 101 21.78 5.03 16.40
N LYS A 102 22.77 5.92 16.21
CA LYS A 102 23.48 6.49 17.34
C LYS A 102 22.57 7.31 18.24
N GLN A 103 21.75 8.15 17.61
CA GLN A 103 20.82 8.96 18.37
C GLN A 103 19.77 8.12 19.07
N MET A 104 19.34 7.04 18.43
CA MET A 104 18.35 6.15 19.04
C MET A 104 18.91 5.49 20.29
N ASP A 105 20.17 5.05 20.24
CA ASP A 105 20.80 4.44 21.40
C ASP A 105 20.94 5.45 22.52
N GLU A 106 21.31 6.67 22.20
CA GLU A 106 21.48 7.71 23.21
C GLU A 106 20.14 8.15 23.80
N GLY A 107 19.08 8.06 23.02
CA GLY A 107 17.76 8.48 23.46
C GLY A 107 17.10 7.52 24.40
N GLU A 108 17.63 6.32 24.49
CA GLU A 108 17.08 5.32 25.39
C GLU A 108 17.82 5.35 26.71
#